data_40b65d9b4e32020fecfc7d37cb8ed052
#
_entry.id   40b65d9b4e32020fecfc7d37cb8ed052
#
_cell.length_a   1.000
_cell.length_b   1.000
_cell.length_c   1.000
_cell.angle_alpha   90.00
_cell.angle_beta   90.00
_cell.angle_gamma   90.00
#
_symmetry.space_group_name_H-M   'P 1'
#
loop_
_entity.id
_entity.type
_entity.pdbx_description
1 polymer ?
#
loop_
_entity_poly.entity_id
_entity_poly.type
_entity_poly.pdbx_seq_one_letter_code
_entity_poly.pdbx_strand_id
1 'polypeptide(L)'
;MCIRDSCGEVLTEQETIPAAHRYVNGVCTVCGARDPVSAPCPGGKACPGSRFTDMPPASNWAHNAIDFTVAHKLFAGTSDTTFEPSARLTRAMIVMILYRLEGEPAAAAESAFTDVRSGAWYAGAIGWAAGSGIVNGVGGGRFDPNGLATREQTAAILYRYARFKGCDLDACGDLSAFADAGSVSAFALAPMTWAVGERLISGNAIGGRTLLDPQGVTTRAQFAMIMMRYILNVVQPAPEP
;
A
#
# COMPACT_ATOMS: atom_id res chain seq x y z
N MET A 1 -15.98 -6.51 -2.93
CA MET A 1 -16.98 -7.15 -2.03
C MET A 1 -16.29 -7.96 -0.94
N CYS A 2 -15.19 -7.42 -0.41
CA CYS A 2 -14.46 -8.00 0.72
C CYS A 2 -14.84 -7.35 2.08
N ILE A 3 -16.07 -6.90 2.24
CA ILE A 3 -16.59 -6.31 3.49
C ILE A 3 -17.87 -7.04 3.92
N ARG A 4 -17.88 -8.36 3.82
CA ARG A 4 -18.86 -9.16 4.54
C ARG A 4 -18.11 -10.13 5.44
N ASP A 5 -18.44 -10.07 6.74
CA ASP A 5 -18.15 -11.19 7.59
C ASP A 5 -18.91 -12.42 7.05
N SER A 6 -18.47 -13.59 7.46
CA SER A 6 -19.12 -14.86 7.10
C SER A 6 -20.57 -14.99 7.60
N CYS A 7 -21.12 -13.96 8.27
CA CYS A 7 -22.44 -13.93 8.89
C CYS A 7 -23.38 -12.86 8.31
N GLY A 8 -22.91 -11.97 7.40
CA GLY A 8 -23.76 -10.99 6.72
C GLY A 8 -24.12 -9.74 7.51
N GLU A 9 -23.53 -9.49 8.67
CA GLU A 9 -23.75 -8.25 9.42
C GLU A 9 -22.87 -7.10 8.88
N VAL A 10 -23.51 -5.95 8.69
CA VAL A 10 -22.85 -4.69 8.29
C VAL A 10 -22.12 -4.14 9.51
N LEU A 11 -20.81 -4.31 9.54
CA LEU A 11 -19.97 -3.65 10.52
C LEU A 11 -19.81 -2.18 10.14
N THR A 12 -20.56 -1.30 10.81
CA THR A 12 -20.52 0.17 10.79
C THR A 12 -20.49 0.82 9.41
N GLU A 13 -21.41 1.77 9.19
CA GLU A 13 -21.43 2.68 8.04
C GLU A 13 -20.11 3.46 7.96
N GLN A 14 -19.12 2.85 7.33
CA GLN A 14 -18.07 3.60 6.70
C GLN A 14 -18.69 4.27 5.47
N GLU A 15 -18.48 5.59 5.31
CA GLU A 15 -18.82 6.28 4.06
C GLU A 15 -18.40 5.36 2.91
N THR A 16 -19.38 4.91 2.16
CA THR A 16 -19.19 3.95 1.08
C THR A 16 -18.15 4.48 0.12
N ILE A 17 -16.99 3.83 0.09
CA ILE A 17 -16.08 3.97 -1.06
C ILE A 17 -16.92 3.53 -2.25
N PRO A 18 -17.12 4.39 -3.27
CA PRO A 18 -18.01 4.08 -4.38
C PRO A 18 -17.67 2.74 -5.02
N ALA A 19 -18.70 2.02 -5.46
CA ALA A 19 -18.57 0.72 -6.13
C ALA A 19 -17.44 0.73 -7.18
N ALA A 20 -16.73 -0.39 -7.28
CA ALA A 20 -15.59 -0.60 -8.16
C ALA A 20 -15.74 0.09 -9.53
N HIS A 21 -14.83 1.00 -9.83
CA HIS A 21 -14.81 1.69 -11.12
C HIS A 21 -14.01 0.86 -12.14
N ARG A 22 -14.65 0.49 -13.25
CA ARG A 22 -13.96 -0.13 -14.38
C ARG A 22 -13.45 0.97 -15.31
N TYR A 23 -12.13 1.18 -15.33
CA TYR A 23 -11.52 2.20 -16.17
C TYR A 23 -11.05 1.61 -17.51
N VAL A 24 -11.53 2.21 -18.61
CA VAL A 24 -11.06 1.95 -19.97
C VAL A 24 -10.63 3.31 -20.53
N ASN A 25 -9.39 3.40 -20.98
CA ASN A 25 -8.78 4.66 -21.45
C ASN A 25 -8.89 5.81 -20.44
N GLY A 26 -8.75 5.49 -19.15
CA GLY A 26 -8.77 6.48 -18.07
C GLY A 26 -10.16 7.00 -17.69
N VAL A 27 -11.25 6.33 -18.14
CA VAL A 27 -12.62 6.70 -17.79
C VAL A 27 -13.38 5.45 -17.34
N CYS A 28 -14.10 5.57 -16.21
CA CYS A 28 -14.98 4.51 -15.72
C CYS A 28 -16.12 4.27 -16.71
N THR A 29 -16.29 3.03 -17.15
CA THR A 29 -17.35 2.64 -18.11
C THR A 29 -18.75 2.65 -17.49
N VAL A 30 -18.86 2.72 -16.16
CA VAL A 30 -20.14 2.66 -15.44
C VAL A 30 -20.64 4.06 -15.07
N CYS A 31 -19.78 4.93 -14.53
CA CYS A 31 -20.19 6.23 -13.99
C CYS A 31 -19.51 7.42 -14.71
N GLY A 32 -18.60 7.19 -15.65
CA GLY A 32 -17.87 8.25 -16.35
C GLY A 32 -16.76 8.93 -15.51
N ALA A 33 -16.55 8.51 -14.25
CA ALA A 33 -15.49 9.07 -13.44
C ALA A 33 -14.12 8.81 -14.08
N ARG A 34 -13.23 9.78 -13.98
CA ARG A 34 -11.86 9.61 -14.46
C ARG A 34 -11.08 8.71 -13.51
N ASP A 35 -10.21 7.88 -14.09
CA ASP A 35 -9.27 7.05 -13.34
C ASP A 35 -8.38 7.96 -12.49
N PRO A 36 -8.40 7.84 -11.14
CA PRO A 36 -7.56 8.66 -10.27
C PRO A 36 -6.08 8.38 -10.46
N VAL A 37 -5.71 7.26 -11.09
CA VAL A 37 -4.32 6.92 -11.43
C VAL A 37 -3.88 7.65 -12.71
N SER A 38 -4.77 7.81 -13.67
CA SER A 38 -4.45 8.38 -14.99
C SER A 38 -4.92 9.82 -15.18
N ALA A 39 -5.90 10.29 -14.40
CA ALA A 39 -6.37 11.67 -14.50
C ALA A 39 -5.44 12.61 -13.72
N PRO A 40 -4.82 13.59 -14.36
CA PRO A 40 -4.06 14.60 -13.63
C PRO A 40 -4.99 15.32 -12.65
N CYS A 41 -4.54 15.44 -11.38
CA CYS A 41 -5.21 16.27 -10.41
C CYS A 41 -5.33 17.69 -10.97
N PRO A 42 -6.50 18.34 -10.88
CA PRO A 42 -6.65 19.71 -11.36
C PRO A 42 -5.75 20.73 -10.65
N GLY A 43 -5.12 20.31 -9.57
CA GLY A 43 -4.26 21.18 -8.76
C GLY A 43 -5.05 22.18 -7.89
N GLY A 44 -4.32 22.98 -7.13
CA GLY A 44 -4.90 24.07 -6.34
C GLY A 44 -5.46 23.63 -4.98
N LYS A 45 -6.24 24.50 -4.37
CA LYS A 45 -6.75 24.35 -3.00
C LYS A 45 -7.71 23.16 -2.82
N ALA A 46 -8.22 22.61 -3.91
CA ALA A 46 -9.12 21.45 -3.87
C ALA A 46 -8.36 20.11 -3.65
N CYS A 47 -7.04 20.09 -3.86
CA CYS A 47 -6.24 18.91 -3.63
C CYS A 47 -6.09 18.63 -2.14
N PRO A 48 -6.39 17.42 -1.64
CA PRO A 48 -6.17 17.04 -0.25
C PRO A 48 -4.75 17.29 0.26
N GLY A 49 -3.73 17.09 -0.61
CA GLY A 49 -2.34 17.35 -0.33
C GLY A 49 -1.90 18.82 -0.45
N SER A 50 -2.80 19.74 -0.85
CA SER A 50 -2.45 21.15 -1.09
C SER A 50 -1.89 21.90 0.13
N ARG A 51 -2.12 21.37 1.32
CA ARG A 51 -1.54 21.90 2.57
C ARG A 51 -0.03 21.66 2.70
N PHE A 52 0.52 20.72 1.94
CA PHE A 52 1.93 20.37 2.02
C PHE A 52 2.76 21.23 1.05
N THR A 53 3.73 21.93 1.59
CA THR A 53 4.59 22.83 0.82
C THR A 53 5.55 22.11 -0.13
N ASP A 54 5.81 20.83 0.16
CA ASP A 54 6.67 19.94 -0.61
C ASP A 54 5.88 18.95 -1.49
N MET A 55 4.59 19.24 -1.73
CA MET A 55 3.77 18.45 -2.62
C MET A 55 4.33 18.48 -4.05
N PRO A 56 4.56 17.31 -4.69
CA PRO A 56 4.97 17.29 -6.09
C PRO A 56 3.97 18.01 -6.98
N PRO A 57 4.38 18.61 -8.10
CA PRO A 57 3.44 19.27 -9.02
C PRO A 57 2.45 18.26 -9.61
N ALA A 58 1.27 18.74 -10.05
CA ALA A 58 0.19 17.89 -10.58
C ALA A 58 0.60 16.98 -11.77
N SER A 59 1.63 17.37 -12.52
CA SER A 59 2.21 16.56 -13.60
C SER A 59 3.11 15.43 -13.11
N ASN A 60 3.46 15.38 -11.81
CA ASN A 60 4.31 14.34 -11.24
C ASN A 60 3.50 13.07 -10.98
N TRP A 61 4.08 11.92 -11.28
CA TRP A 61 3.46 10.62 -11.09
C TRP A 61 2.96 10.34 -9.67
N ALA A 62 3.59 10.93 -8.66
CA ALA A 62 3.25 10.69 -7.25
C ALA A 62 2.10 11.59 -6.75
N HIS A 63 1.78 12.68 -7.45
CA HIS A 63 0.83 13.68 -6.97
C HIS A 63 -0.54 13.07 -6.65
N ASN A 64 -1.16 12.41 -7.62
CA ASN A 64 -2.48 11.81 -7.44
C ASN A 64 -2.50 10.74 -6.34
N ALA A 65 -1.42 9.96 -6.23
CA ALA A 65 -1.33 8.93 -5.21
C ALA A 65 -1.21 9.51 -3.79
N ILE A 66 -0.48 10.60 -3.64
CA ILE A 66 -0.38 11.32 -2.36
C ILE A 66 -1.75 11.91 -2.00
N ASP A 67 -2.40 12.62 -2.93
CA ASP A 67 -3.74 13.17 -2.72
C ASP A 67 -4.74 12.10 -2.32
N PHE A 68 -4.77 10.97 -3.04
CA PHE A 68 -5.63 9.84 -2.75
C PHE A 68 -5.41 9.32 -1.33
N THR A 69 -4.17 9.04 -0.96
CA THR A 69 -3.87 8.45 0.36
C THR A 69 -4.10 9.43 1.51
N VAL A 70 -3.92 10.73 1.28
CA VAL A 70 -4.25 11.79 2.26
C VAL A 70 -5.76 11.94 2.42
N ALA A 71 -6.52 11.94 1.32
CA ALA A 71 -7.99 11.99 1.36
C ALA A 71 -8.59 10.82 2.15
N HIS A 72 -8.02 9.62 1.98
CA HIS A 72 -8.45 8.40 2.69
C HIS A 72 -7.83 8.25 4.08
N LYS A 73 -7.14 9.28 4.60
CA LYS A 73 -6.50 9.29 5.94
C LYS A 73 -5.47 8.15 6.17
N LEU A 74 -4.96 7.55 5.10
CA LEU A 74 -3.95 6.51 5.17
C LEU A 74 -2.58 7.10 5.50
N PHE A 75 -2.27 8.23 4.88
CA PHE A 75 -1.07 9.01 5.15
C PHE A 75 -1.43 10.33 5.83
N ALA A 76 -0.68 10.64 6.88
CA ALA A 76 -0.54 11.99 7.38
C ALA A 76 0.76 12.61 6.84
N GLY A 77 0.90 13.93 6.95
CA GLY A 77 2.19 14.59 6.79
C GLY A 77 3.20 14.12 7.85
N THR A 78 4.47 14.42 7.63
CA THR A 78 5.50 14.33 8.67
C THR A 78 5.41 15.52 9.62
N SER A 79 4.77 16.60 9.14
CA SER A 79 4.31 17.75 9.92
C SER A 79 2.96 18.23 9.35
N ASP A 80 2.43 19.33 9.88
CA ASP A 80 1.19 19.93 9.36
C ASP A 80 1.34 20.43 7.91
N THR A 81 2.55 20.78 7.51
CA THR A 81 2.85 21.43 6.23
C THR A 81 3.83 20.66 5.34
N THR A 82 4.33 19.50 5.76
CA THR A 82 5.28 18.68 4.98
C THR A 82 4.81 17.24 4.85
N PHE A 83 4.97 16.67 3.67
CA PHE A 83 4.67 15.27 3.38
C PHE A 83 5.94 14.42 3.32
N GLU A 84 7.04 14.97 2.83
CA GLU A 84 8.31 14.30 2.55
C GLU A 84 8.18 13.12 1.57
N PRO A 85 7.83 13.36 0.29
CA PRO A 85 7.59 12.30 -0.68
C PRO A 85 8.76 11.33 -0.88
N SER A 86 9.98 11.85 -0.78
CA SER A 86 11.23 11.08 -0.95
C SER A 86 11.73 10.41 0.32
N ALA A 87 11.13 10.68 1.47
CA ALA A 87 11.53 10.05 2.72
C ALA A 87 11.28 8.53 2.64
N ARG A 88 12.21 7.79 3.23
CA ARG A 88 12.18 6.32 3.26
C ARG A 88 11.22 5.83 4.33
N LEU A 89 10.49 4.76 4.03
CA LEU A 89 9.57 4.15 4.99
C LEU A 89 10.28 3.11 5.85
N THR A 90 9.95 3.15 7.14
CA THR A 90 10.29 2.05 8.04
C THR A 90 9.23 0.95 7.99
N ARG A 91 9.57 -0.24 8.44
CA ARG A 91 8.65 -1.36 8.52
C ARG A 91 7.44 -1.04 9.41
N ALA A 92 7.66 -0.34 10.54
CA ALA A 92 6.58 0.11 11.41
C ALA A 92 5.61 1.09 10.72
N MET A 93 6.11 1.98 9.87
CA MET A 93 5.27 2.93 9.13
C MET A 93 4.32 2.21 8.15
N ILE A 94 4.81 1.18 7.44
CA ILE A 94 3.97 0.38 6.53
C ILE A 94 2.84 -0.29 7.30
N VAL A 95 3.16 -0.93 8.41
CA VAL A 95 2.17 -1.63 9.24
C VAL A 95 1.15 -0.65 9.84
N MET A 96 1.59 0.54 10.25
CA MET A 96 0.69 1.58 10.75
C MET A 96 -0.33 2.05 9.70
N ILE A 97 0.09 2.12 8.42
CA ILE A 97 -0.82 2.51 7.34
C ILE A 97 -1.89 1.45 7.12
N LEU A 98 -1.51 0.16 7.14
CA LEU A 98 -2.48 -0.95 7.04
C LEU A 98 -3.41 -1.01 8.26
N TYR A 99 -2.89 -0.74 9.45
CA TYR A 99 -3.66 -0.67 10.69
C TYR A 99 -4.72 0.42 10.64
N ARG A 100 -4.36 1.60 10.12
CA ARG A 100 -5.31 2.70 9.88
C ARG A 100 -6.35 2.35 8.82
N LEU A 101 -5.95 1.64 7.76
CA LEU A 101 -6.89 1.18 6.73
C LEU A 101 -7.96 0.24 7.31
N GLU A 102 -7.64 -0.51 8.35
CA GLU A 102 -8.58 -1.38 9.09
C GLU A 102 -9.34 -0.65 10.21
N GLY A 103 -9.19 0.67 10.34
CA GLY A 103 -9.86 1.44 11.38
C GLY A 103 -9.25 1.27 12.78
N GLU A 104 -7.97 0.93 12.84
CA GLU A 104 -7.19 0.78 14.08
C GLU A 104 -7.80 -0.24 15.05
N PRO A 105 -8.03 -1.49 14.63
CA PRO A 105 -8.68 -2.50 15.46
C PRO A 105 -7.91 -2.76 16.76
N ALA A 106 -8.61 -3.11 17.83
CA ALA A 106 -7.96 -3.46 19.08
C ALA A 106 -6.98 -4.62 18.87
N ALA A 107 -5.74 -4.46 19.30
CA ALA A 107 -4.76 -5.55 19.26
C ALA A 107 -5.20 -6.65 20.23
N ALA A 108 -5.25 -7.90 19.76
CA ALA A 108 -5.64 -9.04 20.57
C ALA A 108 -4.62 -9.35 21.69
N ALA A 109 -3.37 -8.96 21.49
CA ALA A 109 -2.27 -9.13 22.46
C ALA A 109 -1.14 -8.14 22.15
N GLU A 110 -0.27 -7.93 23.13
CA GLU A 110 1.01 -7.27 22.90
C GLU A 110 1.87 -8.09 21.92
N SER A 111 2.71 -7.38 21.17
CA SER A 111 3.60 -8.03 20.22
C SER A 111 4.62 -8.93 20.94
N ALA A 112 4.80 -10.16 20.46
CA ALA A 112 5.83 -11.08 20.94
C ALA A 112 7.26 -10.69 20.50
N PHE A 113 7.43 -9.63 19.70
CA PHE A 113 8.75 -9.20 19.24
C PHE A 113 9.51 -8.44 20.34
N THR A 114 10.75 -8.86 20.59
CA THR A 114 11.57 -8.34 21.70
C THR A 114 12.03 -6.89 21.52
N ASP A 115 12.00 -6.36 20.31
CA ASP A 115 12.39 -4.99 19.94
C ASP A 115 11.21 -4.05 19.73
N VAL A 116 9.99 -4.49 20.03
CA VAL A 116 8.77 -3.67 20.02
C VAL A 116 8.48 -3.23 21.45
N ARG A 117 8.77 -1.96 21.76
CA ARG A 117 8.53 -1.42 23.10
C ARG A 117 7.04 -1.24 23.36
N SER A 118 6.56 -1.70 24.51
CA SER A 118 5.21 -1.37 25.01
C SER A 118 5.06 0.15 25.09
N GLY A 119 3.91 0.68 24.61
CA GLY A 119 3.64 2.12 24.56
C GLY A 119 4.28 2.89 23.40
N ALA A 120 5.09 2.24 22.54
CA ALA A 120 5.53 2.88 21.31
C ALA A 120 4.34 3.12 20.37
N TRP A 121 4.38 4.20 19.57
CA TRP A 121 3.30 4.59 18.66
C TRP A 121 2.89 3.50 17.67
N TYR A 122 3.77 2.57 17.38
CA TYR A 122 3.57 1.44 16.47
C TYR A 122 3.20 0.13 17.17
N ALA A 123 3.24 0.07 18.52
CA ALA A 123 3.14 -1.20 19.24
C ALA A 123 1.82 -1.93 18.98
N GLY A 124 0.69 -1.22 19.05
CA GLY A 124 -0.64 -1.77 18.76
C GLY A 124 -0.77 -2.28 17.32
N ALA A 125 -0.28 -1.50 16.36
CA ALA A 125 -0.31 -1.88 14.95
C ALA A 125 0.53 -3.14 14.68
N ILE A 126 1.73 -3.23 15.25
CA ILE A 126 2.59 -4.42 15.09
C ILE A 126 1.98 -5.64 15.80
N GLY A 127 1.42 -5.47 17.01
CA GLY A 127 0.71 -6.53 17.72
C GLY A 127 -0.45 -7.10 16.91
N TRP A 128 -1.30 -6.21 16.37
CA TRP A 128 -2.39 -6.60 15.47
C TRP A 128 -1.88 -7.33 14.22
N ALA A 129 -0.92 -6.76 13.52
CA ALA A 129 -0.42 -7.33 12.27
C ALA A 129 0.28 -8.68 12.46
N ALA A 130 0.97 -8.87 13.60
CA ALA A 130 1.58 -10.14 13.95
C ALA A 130 0.52 -11.19 14.30
N GLY A 131 -0.47 -10.84 15.14
CA GLY A 131 -1.59 -11.71 15.49
C GLY A 131 -2.44 -12.13 14.30
N SER A 132 -2.56 -11.25 13.30
CA SER A 132 -3.28 -11.49 12.04
C SER A 132 -2.43 -12.20 10.97
N GLY A 133 -1.17 -12.52 11.23
CA GLY A 133 -0.27 -13.17 10.27
C GLY A 133 0.15 -12.29 9.08
N ILE A 134 -0.05 -10.98 9.18
CA ILE A 134 0.29 -10.00 8.13
C ILE A 134 1.80 -9.76 8.11
N VAL A 135 2.44 -9.76 9.27
CA VAL A 135 3.88 -9.55 9.37
C VAL A 135 4.58 -10.71 10.05
N ASN A 136 5.80 -10.97 9.58
CA ASN A 136 6.77 -11.83 10.23
C ASN A 136 7.95 -10.98 10.71
N GLY A 137 8.67 -11.47 11.72
CA GLY A 137 9.92 -10.87 12.15
C GLY A 137 11.04 -11.00 11.13
N VAL A 138 12.15 -10.37 11.44
CA VAL A 138 13.40 -10.43 10.65
C VAL A 138 14.35 -11.53 11.15
N GLY A 139 13.89 -12.36 12.09
CA GLY A 139 14.67 -13.38 12.76
C GLY A 139 15.02 -13.00 14.21
N GLY A 140 15.41 -14.00 15.00
CA GLY A 140 15.79 -13.80 16.42
C GLY A 140 14.70 -13.17 17.30
N GLY A 141 13.41 -13.39 17.00
CA GLY A 141 12.30 -12.80 17.76
C GLY A 141 12.16 -11.27 17.57
N ARG A 142 12.75 -10.69 16.54
CA ARG A 142 12.73 -9.25 16.27
C ARG A 142 11.85 -8.90 15.08
N PHE A 143 11.17 -7.74 15.17
CA PHE A 143 10.40 -7.15 14.06
C PHE A 143 11.22 -6.13 13.26
N ASP A 144 12.16 -5.44 13.88
CA ASP A 144 12.93 -4.31 13.36
C ASP A 144 12.03 -3.12 12.94
N PRO A 145 11.31 -2.49 13.89
CA PRO A 145 10.33 -1.45 13.58
C PRO A 145 10.92 -0.23 12.88
N ASN A 146 12.16 0.12 13.17
CA ASN A 146 12.89 1.25 12.59
C ASN A 146 13.71 0.88 11.35
N GLY A 147 13.80 -0.42 11.01
CA GLY A 147 14.45 -0.89 9.79
C GLY A 147 13.72 -0.37 8.56
N LEU A 148 14.48 0.06 7.57
CA LEU A 148 13.93 0.53 6.30
C LEU A 148 13.31 -0.63 5.53
N ALA A 149 12.09 -0.44 5.06
CA ALA A 149 11.37 -1.48 4.32
C ALA A 149 11.85 -1.54 2.86
N THR A 150 12.35 -2.71 2.45
CA THR A 150 12.66 -2.94 1.05
C THR A 150 11.39 -3.14 0.22
N ARG A 151 11.52 -3.02 -1.11
CA ARG A 151 10.40 -3.21 -2.03
C ARG A 151 9.85 -4.63 -1.97
N GLU A 152 10.72 -5.64 -1.85
CA GLU A 152 10.30 -7.03 -1.69
C GLU A 152 9.63 -7.30 -0.32
N GLN A 153 10.11 -6.65 0.75
CA GLN A 153 9.46 -6.73 2.06
C GLN A 153 8.08 -6.05 2.04
N THR A 154 7.98 -4.91 1.36
CA THR A 154 6.71 -4.21 1.15
C THR A 154 5.71 -5.10 0.41
N ALA A 155 6.11 -5.73 -0.69
CA ALA A 155 5.29 -6.69 -1.42
C ALA A 155 4.85 -7.87 -0.54
N ALA A 156 5.77 -8.42 0.26
CA ALA A 156 5.47 -9.54 1.15
C ALA A 156 4.46 -9.19 2.25
N ILE A 157 4.53 -7.98 2.81
CA ILE A 157 3.55 -7.50 3.79
C ILE A 157 2.18 -7.33 3.13
N LEU A 158 2.11 -6.68 1.96
CA LEU A 158 0.86 -6.48 1.24
C LEU A 158 0.22 -7.78 0.75
N TYR A 159 1.01 -8.74 0.29
CA TYR A 159 0.54 -10.06 -0.10
C TYR A 159 -0.14 -10.80 1.05
N ARG A 160 0.48 -10.77 2.25
CA ARG A 160 -0.13 -11.38 3.44
C ARG A 160 -1.35 -10.62 3.91
N TYR A 161 -1.33 -9.29 3.78
CA TYR A 161 -2.49 -8.47 4.09
C TYR A 161 -3.66 -8.76 3.14
N ALA A 162 -3.41 -8.88 1.83
CA ALA A 162 -4.43 -9.27 0.86
C ALA A 162 -5.02 -10.65 1.20
N ARG A 163 -4.17 -11.61 1.58
CA ARG A 163 -4.63 -12.93 2.06
C ARG A 163 -5.49 -12.83 3.32
N PHE A 164 -5.08 -12.02 4.28
CA PHE A 164 -5.87 -11.75 5.50
C PHE A 164 -7.25 -11.18 5.16
N LYS A 165 -7.34 -10.34 4.13
CA LYS A 165 -8.61 -9.80 3.62
C LYS A 165 -9.43 -10.79 2.79
N GLY A 166 -8.93 -11.99 2.52
CA GLY A 166 -9.58 -12.95 1.63
C GLY A 166 -9.62 -12.52 0.16
N CYS A 167 -8.71 -11.63 -0.26
CA CYS A 167 -8.61 -11.21 -1.66
C CYS A 167 -8.00 -12.34 -2.49
N ASP A 168 -8.32 -12.33 -3.80
CA ASP A 168 -7.68 -13.22 -4.76
C ASP A 168 -6.18 -12.94 -4.86
N LEU A 169 -5.38 -14.01 -4.89
CA LEU A 169 -3.93 -13.95 -4.99
C LEU A 169 -3.38 -14.64 -6.25
N ASP A 170 -4.25 -14.97 -7.18
CA ASP A 170 -3.89 -15.75 -8.39
C ASP A 170 -3.24 -14.88 -9.48
N ALA A 171 -3.25 -13.55 -9.32
CA ALA A 171 -2.58 -12.65 -10.25
C ALA A 171 -1.09 -13.00 -10.37
N CYS A 172 -0.65 -13.28 -11.58
CA CYS A 172 0.70 -13.75 -11.89
C CYS A 172 1.38 -12.83 -12.90
N GLY A 173 2.28 -11.98 -12.40
CA GLY A 173 3.10 -11.09 -13.22
C GLY A 173 4.36 -11.77 -13.73
N ASP A 174 4.77 -11.42 -14.95
CA ASP A 174 6.02 -11.91 -15.51
C ASP A 174 7.21 -11.12 -14.98
N LEU A 175 7.97 -11.74 -14.06
CA LEU A 175 9.19 -11.14 -13.52
C LEU A 175 10.35 -11.13 -14.52
N SER A 176 10.34 -11.99 -15.56
CA SER A 176 11.42 -12.07 -16.54
C SER A 176 11.57 -10.80 -17.38
N ALA A 177 10.52 -9.96 -17.40
CA ALA A 177 10.56 -8.64 -18.03
C ALA A 177 11.51 -7.64 -17.33
N PHE A 178 11.98 -7.97 -16.13
CA PHE A 178 12.85 -7.10 -15.33
C PHE A 178 14.28 -7.63 -15.30
N ALA A 179 15.23 -6.75 -15.59
CA ALA A 179 16.64 -7.16 -15.75
C ALA A 179 17.29 -7.70 -14.46
N ASP A 180 16.69 -7.44 -13.31
CA ASP A 180 17.16 -7.85 -11.98
C ASP A 180 16.23 -8.87 -11.29
N ALA A 181 15.37 -9.55 -12.06
CA ALA A 181 14.44 -10.55 -11.52
C ALA A 181 15.14 -11.62 -10.67
N GLY A 182 16.34 -12.02 -11.04
CA GLY A 182 17.15 -13.01 -10.31
C GLY A 182 17.63 -12.55 -8.93
N SER A 183 17.51 -11.26 -8.58
CA SER A 183 17.88 -10.73 -7.26
C SER A 183 16.70 -10.73 -6.27
N VAL A 184 15.52 -11.17 -6.67
CA VAL A 184 14.39 -11.33 -5.75
C VAL A 184 14.65 -12.47 -4.78
N SER A 185 14.55 -12.19 -3.48
CA SER A 185 14.74 -13.21 -2.44
C SER A 185 13.69 -14.31 -2.51
N ALA A 186 14.04 -15.54 -2.14
CA ALA A 186 13.13 -16.69 -2.21
C ALA A 186 11.79 -16.47 -1.49
N PHE A 187 11.79 -15.79 -0.31
CA PHE A 187 10.57 -15.49 0.44
C PHE A 187 9.63 -14.51 -0.26
N ALA A 188 10.17 -13.73 -1.20
CA ALA A 188 9.47 -12.66 -1.87
C ALA A 188 9.06 -13.00 -3.31
N LEU A 189 9.42 -14.18 -3.84
CA LEU A 189 9.09 -14.56 -5.22
C LEU A 189 7.58 -14.51 -5.47
N ALA A 190 6.77 -15.24 -4.72
CA ALA A 190 5.32 -15.22 -4.87
C ALA A 190 4.71 -13.83 -4.60
N PRO A 191 5.08 -13.10 -3.51
CA PRO A 191 4.63 -11.73 -3.29
C PRO A 191 4.97 -10.75 -4.43
N MET A 192 6.17 -10.81 -4.98
CA MET A 192 6.59 -9.93 -6.09
C MET A 192 5.87 -10.29 -7.39
N THR A 193 5.71 -11.58 -7.70
CA THR A 193 4.95 -12.06 -8.85
C THR A 193 3.51 -11.55 -8.78
N TRP A 194 2.86 -11.70 -7.63
CA TRP A 194 1.53 -11.17 -7.40
C TRP A 194 1.48 -9.64 -7.52
N ALA A 195 2.39 -8.92 -6.86
CA ALA A 195 2.40 -7.46 -6.87
C ALA A 195 2.64 -6.87 -8.27
N VAL A 196 3.39 -7.56 -9.13
CA VAL A 196 3.55 -7.21 -10.54
C VAL A 196 2.27 -7.53 -11.33
N GLY A 197 1.67 -8.69 -11.10
CA GLY A 197 0.40 -9.09 -11.73
C GLY A 197 -0.73 -8.10 -11.43
N GLU A 198 -0.88 -7.70 -10.18
CA GLU A 198 -1.83 -6.68 -9.72
C GLU A 198 -1.42 -5.24 -10.10
N ARG A 199 -0.30 -5.08 -10.81
CA ARG A 199 0.24 -3.77 -11.19
C ARG A 199 0.54 -2.83 -10.02
N LEU A 200 0.73 -3.37 -8.83
CA LEU A 200 1.16 -2.60 -7.64
C LEU A 200 2.59 -2.12 -7.79
N ILE A 201 3.45 -2.96 -8.36
CA ILE A 201 4.85 -2.69 -8.66
C ILE A 201 5.06 -2.83 -10.17
N SER A 202 5.50 -1.77 -10.82
CA SER A 202 5.76 -1.72 -12.27
C SER A 202 7.26 -1.55 -12.62
N GLY A 203 8.13 -1.64 -11.61
CA GLY A 203 9.55 -1.42 -11.76
C GLY A 203 9.95 0.06 -11.89
N ASN A 204 11.24 0.28 -11.90
CA ASN A 204 11.88 1.59 -12.06
C ASN A 204 12.75 1.59 -13.31
N ALA A 205 12.71 2.65 -14.11
CA ALA A 205 13.61 2.84 -15.23
C ALA A 205 14.96 3.36 -14.72
N ILE A 206 15.98 2.53 -14.75
CA ILE A 206 17.34 2.86 -14.30
C ILE A 206 18.34 2.44 -15.40
N GLY A 207 19.11 3.39 -15.89
CA GLY A 207 20.13 3.10 -16.90
C GLY A 207 19.59 2.48 -18.21
N GLY A 208 18.37 2.86 -18.62
CA GLY A 208 17.70 2.33 -19.82
C GLY A 208 17.14 0.92 -19.67
N ARG A 209 17.13 0.37 -18.46
CA ARG A 209 16.53 -0.93 -18.13
C ARG A 209 15.38 -0.74 -17.12
N THR A 210 14.40 -1.63 -17.17
CA THR A 210 13.36 -1.69 -16.12
C THR A 210 13.81 -2.69 -15.06
N LEU A 211 13.91 -2.21 -13.80
CA LEU A 211 14.34 -2.99 -12.65
C LEU A 211 13.22 -3.08 -11.62
N LEU A 212 13.10 -4.22 -10.98
CA LEU A 212 12.25 -4.40 -9.78
C LEU A 212 12.85 -3.67 -8.58
N ASP A 213 14.18 -3.68 -8.47
CA ASP A 213 14.96 -3.16 -7.36
C ASP A 213 14.46 -3.73 -6.01
N PRO A 214 14.45 -5.08 -5.86
CA PRO A 214 13.78 -5.74 -4.73
C PRO A 214 14.35 -5.36 -3.37
N GLN A 215 15.67 -5.13 -3.28
CA GLN A 215 16.35 -4.66 -2.06
C GLN A 215 16.35 -3.14 -1.91
N GLY A 216 15.91 -2.40 -2.94
CA GLY A 216 15.75 -0.96 -2.85
C GLY A 216 14.73 -0.56 -1.81
N VAL A 217 14.97 0.54 -1.11
CA VAL A 217 14.09 1.02 -0.04
C VAL A 217 12.89 1.74 -0.63
N THR A 218 11.70 1.42 -0.12
CA THR A 218 10.46 2.06 -0.52
C THR A 218 10.35 3.47 0.06
N THR A 219 10.09 4.47 -0.80
CA THR A 219 9.80 5.84 -0.36
C THR A 219 8.31 6.04 -0.04
N ARG A 220 7.98 7.13 0.65
CA ARG A 220 6.59 7.50 0.97
C ARG A 220 5.75 7.68 -0.29
N ALA A 221 6.27 8.36 -1.30
CA ALA A 221 5.59 8.53 -2.58
C ALA A 221 5.35 7.19 -3.32
N GLN A 222 6.35 6.31 -3.32
CA GLN A 222 6.20 4.98 -3.92
C GLN A 222 5.15 4.14 -3.19
N PHE A 223 5.13 4.18 -1.86
CA PHE A 223 4.13 3.44 -1.10
C PHE A 223 2.74 4.05 -1.23
N ALA A 224 2.61 5.36 -1.34
CA ALA A 224 1.33 6.01 -1.66
C ALA A 224 0.76 5.49 -3.00
N MET A 225 1.61 5.39 -4.04
CA MET A 225 1.22 4.80 -5.32
C MET A 225 0.80 3.33 -5.19
N ILE A 226 1.57 2.54 -4.45
CA ILE A 226 1.26 1.13 -4.20
C ILE A 226 -0.09 1.00 -3.48
N MET A 227 -0.33 1.80 -2.43
CA MET A 227 -1.59 1.76 -1.66
C MET A 227 -2.79 2.20 -2.49
N MET A 228 -2.66 3.25 -3.28
CA MET A 228 -3.72 3.66 -4.19
C MET A 228 -4.08 2.54 -5.16
N ARG A 229 -3.08 1.93 -5.82
CA ARG A 229 -3.28 0.79 -6.72
C ARG A 229 -3.86 -0.42 -6.00
N TYR A 230 -3.39 -0.72 -4.78
CA TYR A 230 -3.91 -1.82 -3.98
C TYR A 230 -5.41 -1.66 -3.71
N ILE A 231 -5.84 -0.48 -3.29
CA ILE A 231 -7.26 -0.21 -3.03
C ILE A 231 -8.08 -0.33 -4.30
N LEU A 232 -7.60 0.21 -5.41
CA LEU A 232 -8.34 0.24 -6.68
C LEU A 232 -8.37 -1.11 -7.40
N ASN A 233 -7.27 -1.88 -7.36
CA ASN A 233 -7.14 -3.10 -8.15
C ASN A 233 -7.47 -4.36 -7.35
N VAL A 234 -7.15 -4.39 -6.05
CA VAL A 234 -7.24 -5.60 -5.22
C VAL A 234 -8.45 -5.58 -4.30
N VAL A 235 -8.67 -4.45 -3.59
CA VAL A 235 -9.79 -4.34 -2.64
C VAL A 235 -11.11 -4.11 -3.37
N GLN A 236 -11.06 -3.38 -4.49
CA GLN A 236 -12.21 -3.04 -5.32
C GLN A 236 -12.00 -3.54 -6.76
N PRO A 237 -11.82 -4.84 -7.00
CA PRO A 237 -11.70 -5.33 -8.36
C PRO A 237 -12.97 -4.97 -9.14
N ALA A 238 -12.78 -4.57 -10.41
CA ALA A 238 -13.90 -4.35 -11.30
C ALA A 238 -14.75 -5.63 -11.36
N PRO A 239 -16.11 -5.54 -11.39
CA PRO A 239 -16.93 -6.70 -11.61
C PRO A 239 -16.50 -7.37 -12.92
N GLU A 240 -16.31 -8.69 -12.91
CA GLU A 240 -16.06 -9.46 -14.12
C GLU A 240 -17.22 -9.28 -15.10
N PRO A 241 -16.96 -9.30 -16.42
CA PRO A 241 -17.97 -9.06 -17.46
C PRO A 241 -19.03 -10.16 -17.50
#